data_0d1f07d7d1f88b2b0b1471c1815df0f7
#
_entry.id   0d1f07d7d1f88b2b0b1471c1815df0f7
#
_cell.length_a   1.000
_cell.length_b   1.000
_cell.length_c   1.000
_cell.angle_alpha   90.00
_cell.angle_beta   90.00
_cell.angle_gamma   90.00
#
_symmetry.space_group_name_H-M   'P 1'
#
loop_
_entity.id
_entity.type
_entity.pdbx_description
1 polymer ?
#
loop_
_entity_poly.entity_id
_entity_poly.type
_entity_poly.pdbx_seq_one_letter_code
_entity_poly.pdbx_strand_id
1 'polypeptide(L)'
;MRVSFAPPLPMTFPLALLQQRRSVPSRQLGAPGPDATELRALLEAAIRVPDHGKLVPFRLIELRDQAKHVFGERLAALAARNPDLSDAKREKERTRYDFAPLVLVVVARVQASSKVPPIEQEITAGCVAYNLLLGAHALGYGAQWLTGWAAYDSEVAALLRLAANERVIGFVHIGSLQIDVPDRDRPALEDVLSTWAP
;
A
#
# COMPACT_ATOMS: atom_id res chain seq x y z
N MET A 1 -31.60 -29.22 5.90
CA MET A 1 -30.40 -29.41 5.05
C MET A 1 -29.18 -29.01 5.88
N ARG A 2 -28.38 -29.93 6.34
CA ARG A 2 -27.16 -29.60 7.12
C ARG A 2 -26.07 -29.22 6.13
N VAL A 3 -25.62 -27.97 6.16
CA VAL A 3 -24.45 -27.56 5.39
C VAL A 3 -23.23 -28.20 6.06
N SER A 4 -22.64 -29.18 5.39
CA SER A 4 -21.38 -29.78 5.82
C SER A 4 -20.25 -28.78 5.48
N PHE A 5 -19.71 -28.14 6.49
CA PHE A 5 -18.47 -27.41 6.33
C PHE A 5 -17.33 -28.42 6.29
N ALA A 6 -16.59 -28.45 5.19
CA ALA A 6 -15.31 -29.14 5.16
C ALA A 6 -14.42 -28.60 6.29
N PRO A 7 -13.67 -29.45 7.01
CA PRO A 7 -12.75 -28.97 8.03
C PRO A 7 -11.79 -27.96 7.38
N PRO A 8 -11.48 -26.85 8.05
CA PRO A 8 -10.50 -25.93 7.53
C PRO A 8 -9.18 -26.68 7.31
N LEU A 9 -8.62 -26.54 6.12
CA LEU A 9 -7.26 -27.01 5.87
C LEU A 9 -6.36 -26.44 6.97
N PRO A 10 -5.38 -27.19 7.50
CA PRO A 10 -4.44 -26.68 8.47
C PRO A 10 -3.60 -25.59 7.80
N MET A 11 -4.14 -24.38 7.79
CA MET A 11 -3.41 -23.20 7.36
C MET A 11 -2.51 -22.76 8.52
N THR A 12 -1.30 -23.31 8.55
CA THR A 12 -0.24 -22.73 9.37
C THR A 12 0.21 -21.43 8.69
N PHE A 13 -0.55 -20.33 8.91
CA PHE A 13 -0.03 -19.01 8.65
C PHE A 13 0.97 -18.71 9.77
N PRO A 14 2.29 -18.73 9.50
CA PRO A 14 3.24 -18.55 10.57
C PRO A 14 3.15 -17.11 11.07
N LEU A 15 2.83 -16.91 12.35
CA LEU A 15 2.87 -15.60 13.00
C LEU A 15 4.21 -14.87 12.75
N ALA A 16 5.26 -15.62 12.49
CA ALA A 16 6.57 -15.12 12.09
C ALA A 16 6.49 -14.13 10.90
N LEU A 17 5.61 -14.33 9.93
CA LEU A 17 5.43 -13.37 8.83
C LEU A 17 5.00 -12.00 9.32
N LEU A 18 4.09 -11.94 10.30
CA LEU A 18 3.66 -10.67 10.91
C LEU A 18 4.78 -10.05 11.76
N GLN A 19 5.49 -10.88 12.55
CA GLN A 19 6.54 -10.45 13.47
C GLN A 19 7.78 -9.96 12.72
N GLN A 20 8.15 -10.59 11.62
CA GLN A 20 9.36 -10.30 10.85
C GLN A 20 9.15 -9.21 9.78
N ARG A 21 7.89 -8.90 9.43
CA ARG A 21 7.64 -7.86 8.43
C ARG A 21 8.24 -6.51 8.83
N ARG A 22 9.01 -5.92 7.93
CA ARG A 22 9.61 -4.58 8.09
C ARG A 22 9.13 -3.66 6.96
N SER A 23 9.00 -2.37 7.24
CA SER A 23 8.91 -1.36 6.19
C SER A 23 10.32 -1.03 5.73
N VAL A 24 10.63 -1.34 4.48
CA VAL A 24 11.92 -1.07 3.86
C VAL A 24 11.86 0.29 3.18
N PRO A 25 12.69 1.28 3.54
CA PRO A 25 12.69 2.57 2.87
C PRO A 25 12.77 2.42 1.34
N SER A 26 11.92 3.11 0.58
CA SER A 26 11.81 2.93 -0.87
C SER A 26 13.14 3.09 -1.59
N ARG A 27 14.03 3.97 -1.11
CA ARG A 27 15.39 4.17 -1.64
C ARG A 27 16.33 2.96 -1.45
N GLN A 28 15.93 1.97 -0.66
CA GLN A 28 16.68 0.73 -0.38
C GLN A 28 16.04 -0.48 -1.08
N LEU A 29 15.07 -0.21 -1.96
CA LEU A 29 14.46 -1.19 -2.83
C LEU A 29 15.07 -1.08 -4.23
N GLY A 30 15.32 -2.21 -4.87
CA GLY A 30 15.88 -2.26 -6.21
C GLY A 30 15.33 -3.42 -7.03
N ALA A 31 15.87 -3.58 -8.23
CA ALA A 31 15.56 -4.74 -9.07
C ALA A 31 16.20 -6.03 -8.49
N PRO A 32 15.63 -7.22 -8.80
CA PRO A 32 14.38 -7.40 -9.52
C PRO A 32 13.16 -7.08 -8.65
N GLY A 33 12.04 -6.77 -9.30
CA GLY A 33 10.73 -6.77 -8.67
C GLY A 33 9.99 -8.06 -8.95
N PRO A 34 8.75 -8.22 -8.43
CA PRO A 34 7.91 -9.36 -8.76
C PRO A 34 7.73 -9.52 -10.28
N ASP A 35 7.88 -10.74 -10.77
CA ASP A 35 7.53 -11.08 -12.14
C ASP A 35 6.00 -11.07 -12.34
N ALA A 36 5.52 -11.35 -13.56
CA ALA A 36 4.09 -11.30 -13.86
C ALA A 36 3.28 -12.33 -13.06
N THR A 37 3.86 -13.52 -12.79
CA THR A 37 3.20 -14.59 -12.04
C THR A 37 3.15 -14.24 -10.55
N GLU A 38 4.26 -13.79 -10.00
CA GLU A 38 4.36 -13.36 -8.60
C GLU A 38 3.48 -12.13 -8.33
N LEU A 39 3.47 -11.15 -9.25
CA LEU A 39 2.60 -9.99 -9.13
C LEU A 39 1.14 -10.41 -9.11
N ARG A 40 0.73 -11.27 -10.02
CA ARG A 40 -0.64 -11.76 -10.05
C ARG A 40 -1.03 -12.44 -8.75
N ALA A 41 -0.19 -13.34 -8.24
CA ALA A 41 -0.42 -14.03 -6.97
C ALA A 41 -0.49 -13.05 -5.80
N LEU A 42 0.41 -12.06 -5.77
CA LEU A 42 0.40 -10.98 -4.77
C LEU A 42 -0.90 -10.19 -4.80
N LEU A 43 -1.36 -9.76 -5.98
CA LEU A 43 -2.57 -8.97 -6.13
C LEU A 43 -3.81 -9.79 -5.74
N GLU A 44 -3.92 -11.05 -6.18
CA GLU A 44 -5.02 -11.95 -5.81
C GLU A 44 -5.08 -12.19 -4.29
N ALA A 45 -3.94 -12.29 -3.62
CA ALA A 45 -3.87 -12.39 -2.17
C ALA A 45 -4.23 -11.07 -1.48
N ALA A 46 -3.72 -9.95 -1.99
CA ALA A 46 -3.89 -8.63 -1.36
C ALA A 46 -5.35 -8.15 -1.33
N ILE A 47 -6.15 -8.49 -2.35
CA ILE A 47 -7.57 -8.13 -2.40
C ILE A 47 -8.47 -8.99 -1.50
N ARG A 48 -7.92 -9.99 -0.80
CA ARG A 48 -8.67 -10.82 0.16
C ARG A 48 -8.77 -10.12 1.52
N VAL A 49 -9.64 -9.17 1.58
CA VAL A 49 -9.85 -8.30 2.75
C VAL A 49 -11.30 -8.42 3.27
N PRO A 50 -11.55 -8.10 4.54
CA PRO A 50 -12.91 -7.86 5.01
C PRO A 50 -13.53 -6.72 4.20
N ASP A 51 -14.74 -6.94 3.67
CA ASP A 51 -15.45 -5.97 2.83
C ASP A 51 -16.94 -6.02 3.20
N HIS A 52 -17.35 -5.10 4.05
CA HIS A 52 -18.72 -4.98 4.49
C HIS A 52 -19.63 -4.65 3.30
N GLY A 53 -20.62 -5.51 3.08
CA GLY A 53 -21.57 -5.36 1.97
C GLY A 53 -20.99 -5.75 0.60
N LYS A 54 -19.76 -6.27 0.52
CA LYS A 54 -19.08 -6.65 -0.75
C LYS A 54 -19.06 -5.52 -1.77
N LEU A 55 -18.72 -4.31 -1.30
CA LEU A 55 -18.75 -3.09 -2.10
C LEU A 55 -17.56 -2.95 -3.04
N VAL A 56 -16.47 -3.70 -2.79
CA VAL A 56 -15.17 -3.57 -3.47
C VAL A 56 -14.75 -2.09 -3.52
N PRO A 57 -14.60 -1.44 -2.34
CA PRO A 57 -14.40 0.00 -2.24
C PRO A 57 -12.94 0.39 -2.51
N PHE A 58 -12.29 -0.29 -3.43
CA PHE A 58 -10.89 -0.05 -3.78
C PHE A 58 -10.61 -0.39 -5.24
N ARG A 59 -9.53 0.16 -5.75
CA ARG A 59 -8.82 -0.28 -6.96
C ARG A 59 -7.34 -0.02 -6.83
N LEU A 60 -6.57 -0.64 -7.70
CA LEU A 60 -5.12 -0.51 -7.76
C LEU A 60 -4.71 0.14 -9.07
N ILE A 61 -3.67 0.99 -9.02
CA ILE A 61 -3.00 1.52 -10.21
C ILE A 61 -1.55 1.05 -10.14
N GLU A 62 -1.09 0.40 -11.19
CA GLU A 62 0.28 -0.06 -11.31
C GLU A 62 1.15 1.01 -11.98
N LEU A 63 2.30 1.30 -11.36
CA LEU A 63 3.35 2.13 -11.93
C LEU A 63 4.61 1.27 -12.06
N ARG A 64 5.05 1.04 -13.30
CA ARG A 64 6.28 0.30 -13.65
C ARG A 64 7.06 1.04 -14.72
N ASP A 65 8.30 0.69 -14.86
CA ASP A 65 9.17 1.11 -15.96
C ASP A 65 9.07 2.63 -16.20
N GLN A 66 8.87 3.05 -17.42
CA GLN A 66 8.76 4.45 -17.79
C GLN A 66 7.63 5.19 -17.07
N ALA A 67 6.53 4.52 -16.70
CA ALA A 67 5.42 5.15 -16.02
C ALA A 67 5.81 5.74 -14.65
N LYS A 68 6.70 5.08 -13.91
CA LYS A 68 7.22 5.59 -12.63
C LYS A 68 8.01 6.88 -12.82
N HIS A 69 8.91 6.90 -13.78
CA HIS A 69 9.75 8.07 -14.08
C HIS A 69 8.88 9.25 -14.50
N VAL A 70 7.97 9.04 -15.44
CA VAL A 70 7.03 10.08 -15.87
C VAL A 70 6.18 10.58 -14.71
N PHE A 71 5.75 9.70 -13.82
CA PHE A 71 4.99 10.11 -12.62
C PHE A 71 5.84 10.96 -11.70
N GLY A 72 7.09 10.57 -11.41
CA GLY A 72 8.04 11.35 -10.63
C GLY A 72 8.30 12.75 -11.21
N GLU A 73 8.54 12.84 -12.53
CA GLU A 73 8.71 14.13 -13.23
C GLU A 73 7.47 15.03 -13.09
N ARG A 74 6.26 14.47 -13.20
CA ARG A 74 5.01 15.22 -13.01
C ARG A 74 4.86 15.71 -11.57
N LEU A 75 5.21 14.88 -10.58
CA LEU A 75 5.20 15.31 -9.18
C LEU A 75 6.21 16.43 -8.90
N ALA A 76 7.42 16.32 -9.44
CA ALA A 76 8.43 17.37 -9.33
C ALA A 76 7.95 18.70 -9.93
N ALA A 77 7.29 18.64 -11.10
CA ALA A 77 6.71 19.82 -11.74
C ALA A 77 5.58 20.45 -10.91
N LEU A 78 4.74 19.64 -10.25
CA LEU A 78 3.72 20.12 -9.32
C LEU A 78 4.38 20.76 -8.08
N ALA A 79 5.35 20.07 -7.48
CA ALA A 79 6.09 20.54 -6.32
C ALA A 79 6.85 21.86 -6.60
N ALA A 80 7.31 22.07 -7.83
CA ALA A 80 8.01 23.31 -8.22
C ALA A 80 7.13 24.55 -8.14
N ARG A 81 5.81 24.41 -8.14
CA ARG A 81 4.86 25.52 -7.97
C ARG A 81 4.81 26.03 -6.53
N ASN A 82 5.31 25.25 -5.58
CA ASN A 82 5.43 25.68 -4.19
C ASN A 82 6.80 26.37 -3.97
N PRO A 83 6.84 27.71 -3.76
CA PRO A 83 8.09 28.45 -3.60
C PRO A 83 8.84 28.07 -2.31
N ASP A 84 8.16 27.49 -1.32
CA ASP A 84 8.75 27.10 -0.02
C ASP A 84 9.51 25.76 -0.10
N LEU A 85 9.42 25.06 -1.23
CA LEU A 85 10.16 23.82 -1.43
C LEU A 85 11.55 24.08 -2.01
N SER A 86 12.58 23.64 -1.30
CA SER A 86 13.96 23.66 -1.80
C SER A 86 14.13 22.72 -3.00
N ASP A 87 15.14 22.99 -3.83
CA ASP A 87 15.48 22.13 -4.98
C ASP A 87 15.76 20.69 -4.56
N ALA A 88 16.42 20.49 -3.41
CA ALA A 88 16.65 19.17 -2.85
C ALA A 88 15.33 18.39 -2.53
N LYS A 89 14.30 19.11 -2.06
CA LYS A 89 12.97 18.51 -1.82
C LYS A 89 12.29 18.18 -3.15
N ARG A 90 12.38 19.04 -4.17
CA ARG A 90 11.83 18.80 -5.52
C ARG A 90 12.49 17.57 -6.16
N GLU A 91 13.81 17.49 -6.09
CA GLU A 91 14.57 16.35 -6.60
C GLU A 91 14.20 15.05 -5.87
N LYS A 92 13.97 15.11 -4.56
CA LYS A 92 13.47 13.97 -3.80
C LYS A 92 12.10 13.49 -4.29
N GLU A 93 11.20 14.40 -4.65
CA GLU A 93 9.90 14.01 -5.20
C GLU A 93 10.05 13.39 -6.60
N ARG A 94 10.95 13.92 -7.42
CA ARG A 94 11.24 13.39 -8.75
C ARG A 94 11.76 11.95 -8.69
N THR A 95 12.73 11.68 -7.81
CA THR A 95 13.43 10.40 -7.75
C THR A 95 12.76 9.37 -6.84
N ARG A 96 11.77 9.76 -6.04
CA ARG A 96 11.11 8.88 -5.07
C ARG A 96 10.58 7.58 -5.69
N TYR A 97 10.12 7.65 -6.92
CA TYR A 97 9.50 6.54 -7.65
C TYR A 97 10.49 5.75 -8.51
N ASP A 98 11.77 6.15 -8.55
CA ASP A 98 12.78 5.51 -9.41
C ASP A 98 13.34 4.22 -8.79
N PHE A 99 13.45 4.16 -7.48
CA PHE A 99 14.18 3.10 -6.78
C PHE A 99 13.48 1.74 -6.88
N ALA A 100 12.25 1.65 -6.38
CA ALA A 100 11.50 0.41 -6.41
C ALA A 100 11.07 0.06 -7.84
N PRO A 101 11.25 -1.19 -8.30
CA PRO A 101 10.84 -1.61 -9.65
C PRO A 101 9.32 -1.59 -9.85
N LEU A 102 8.54 -1.67 -8.76
CA LEU A 102 7.08 -1.65 -8.78
C LEU A 102 6.56 -0.67 -7.74
N VAL A 103 5.59 0.15 -8.14
CA VAL A 103 4.76 0.92 -7.20
C VAL A 103 3.29 0.65 -7.50
N LEU A 104 2.55 0.29 -6.47
CA LEU A 104 1.10 0.12 -6.53
C LEU A 104 0.43 1.28 -5.78
N VAL A 105 -0.38 2.06 -6.50
CA VAL A 105 -1.23 3.08 -5.87
C VAL A 105 -2.50 2.40 -5.40
N VAL A 106 -2.73 2.39 -4.10
CA VAL A 106 -3.98 1.90 -3.52
C VAL A 106 -4.97 3.06 -3.45
N VAL A 107 -6.09 2.90 -4.13
CA VAL A 107 -7.14 3.92 -4.22
C VAL A 107 -8.38 3.42 -3.51
N ALA A 108 -8.91 4.20 -2.57
CA ALA A 108 -10.25 3.98 -2.04
C ALA A 108 -11.29 4.57 -3.01
N ARG A 109 -12.41 3.86 -3.19
CA ARG A 109 -13.54 4.24 -4.03
C ARG A 109 -14.81 4.20 -3.19
N VAL A 110 -15.10 5.32 -2.54
CA VAL A 110 -16.19 5.41 -1.57
C VAL A 110 -17.55 5.53 -2.25
N GLN A 111 -18.48 4.67 -1.89
CA GLN A 111 -19.88 4.69 -2.35
C GLN A 111 -20.71 5.41 -1.30
N ALA A 112 -20.88 6.72 -1.45
CA ALA A 112 -21.57 7.57 -0.49
C ALA A 112 -23.07 7.20 -0.31
N SER A 113 -23.70 6.60 -1.32
CA SER A 113 -25.09 6.12 -1.26
C SER A 113 -25.25 4.79 -0.52
N SER A 114 -24.17 4.12 -0.17
CA SER A 114 -24.19 2.87 0.59
C SER A 114 -24.59 3.11 2.04
N LYS A 115 -25.23 2.11 2.67
CA LYS A 115 -25.46 2.09 4.13
C LYS A 115 -24.17 1.84 4.92
N VAL A 116 -23.12 1.38 4.28
CA VAL A 116 -21.81 1.15 4.90
C VAL A 116 -21.07 2.48 5.04
N PRO A 117 -20.69 2.88 6.26
CA PRO A 117 -20.00 4.14 6.50
C PRO A 117 -18.74 4.31 5.63
N PRO A 118 -18.43 5.53 5.14
CA PRO A 118 -17.21 5.80 4.35
C PRO A 118 -15.93 5.30 5.02
N ILE A 119 -15.79 5.47 6.32
CA ILE A 119 -14.60 5.04 7.06
C ILE A 119 -14.36 3.53 6.97
N GLU A 120 -15.41 2.70 7.01
CA GLU A 120 -15.26 1.25 6.87
C GLU A 120 -14.78 0.88 5.47
N GLN A 121 -15.26 1.57 4.45
CA GLN A 121 -14.82 1.39 3.07
C GLN A 121 -13.35 1.76 2.89
N GLU A 122 -12.90 2.85 3.52
CA GLU A 122 -11.51 3.30 3.49
C GLU A 122 -10.58 2.34 4.25
N ILE A 123 -11.02 1.82 5.41
CA ILE A 123 -10.30 0.80 6.16
C ILE A 123 -10.12 -0.46 5.32
N THR A 124 -11.15 -0.89 4.59
CA THR A 124 -11.05 -2.02 3.64
C THR A 124 -9.93 -1.78 2.62
N ALA A 125 -9.86 -0.59 2.01
CA ALA A 125 -8.76 -0.23 1.10
C ALA A 125 -7.39 -0.19 1.82
N GLY A 126 -7.35 0.26 3.08
CA GLY A 126 -6.16 0.21 3.92
C GLY A 126 -5.69 -1.24 4.19
N CYS A 127 -6.62 -2.17 4.38
CA CYS A 127 -6.30 -3.59 4.51
C CYS A 127 -5.65 -4.15 3.24
N VAL A 128 -6.08 -3.72 2.05
CA VAL A 128 -5.41 -4.09 0.78
C VAL A 128 -3.96 -3.60 0.78
N ALA A 129 -3.70 -2.35 1.19
CA ALA A 129 -2.34 -1.83 1.26
C ALA A 129 -1.48 -2.64 2.26
N TYR A 130 -2.02 -3.01 3.40
CA TYR A 130 -1.32 -3.84 4.37
C TYR A 130 -1.04 -5.26 3.82
N ASN A 131 -2.01 -5.88 3.16
CA ASN A 131 -1.82 -7.19 2.54
C ASN A 131 -0.75 -7.18 1.44
N LEU A 132 -0.61 -6.07 0.69
CA LEU A 132 0.49 -5.89 -0.27
C LEU A 132 1.85 -5.90 0.42
N LEU A 133 1.99 -5.24 1.60
CA LEU A 133 3.23 -5.27 2.37
C LEU A 133 3.56 -6.69 2.86
N LEU A 134 2.56 -7.37 3.37
CA LEU A 134 2.71 -8.72 3.93
C LEU A 134 2.99 -9.75 2.84
N GLY A 135 2.25 -9.67 1.72
CA GLY A 135 2.44 -10.55 0.58
C GLY A 135 3.78 -10.34 -0.12
N ALA A 136 4.24 -9.09 -0.26
CA ALA A 136 5.58 -8.81 -0.76
C ALA A 136 6.66 -9.46 0.14
N HIS A 137 6.53 -9.31 1.46
CA HIS A 137 7.43 -9.96 2.41
C HIS A 137 7.40 -11.49 2.30
N ALA A 138 6.22 -12.09 2.15
CA ALA A 138 6.06 -13.55 1.98
C ALA A 138 6.72 -14.06 0.68
N LEU A 139 6.81 -13.22 -0.35
CA LEU A 139 7.51 -13.53 -1.60
C LEU A 139 9.02 -13.20 -1.55
N GLY A 140 9.54 -12.71 -0.42
CA GLY A 140 10.96 -12.37 -0.26
C GLY A 140 11.31 -10.94 -0.71
N TYR A 141 10.33 -10.10 -1.04
CA TYR A 141 10.53 -8.71 -1.41
C TYR A 141 10.44 -7.77 -0.21
N GLY A 142 11.15 -6.65 -0.29
CA GLY A 142 10.91 -5.51 0.58
C GLY A 142 9.76 -4.66 0.08
N ALA A 143 9.08 -3.97 1.02
CA ALA A 143 8.02 -3.05 0.67
C ALA A 143 7.92 -1.86 1.63
N GLN A 144 7.40 -0.73 1.13
CA GLN A 144 7.06 0.44 1.92
C GLN A 144 5.75 1.05 1.47
N TRP A 145 4.86 1.33 2.42
CA TRP A 145 3.66 2.12 2.21
C TRP A 145 3.96 3.58 2.53
N LEU A 146 3.83 4.44 1.55
CA LEU A 146 4.00 5.89 1.67
C LEU A 146 2.72 6.63 1.34
N THR A 147 2.54 7.79 1.96
CA THR A 147 1.50 8.75 1.61
C THR A 147 2.14 10.07 1.17
N GLY A 148 2.54 10.91 2.09
CA GLY A 148 3.08 12.24 1.80
C GLY A 148 2.03 13.16 1.18
N TRP A 149 2.46 14.35 0.73
CA TRP A 149 1.57 15.34 0.12
C TRP A 149 0.84 14.81 -1.12
N ALA A 150 1.54 14.00 -1.94
CA ALA A 150 1.00 13.47 -3.19
C ALA A 150 -0.27 12.61 -3.01
N ALA A 151 -0.49 12.04 -1.83
CA ALA A 151 -1.70 11.27 -1.55
C ALA A 151 -2.94 12.15 -1.31
N TYR A 152 -2.74 13.44 -1.03
CA TYR A 152 -3.79 14.37 -0.63
C TYR A 152 -3.99 15.54 -1.60
N ASP A 153 -3.14 15.63 -2.62
CA ASP A 153 -3.13 16.71 -3.59
C ASP A 153 -4.13 16.46 -4.73
N SER A 154 -4.94 17.45 -5.05
CA SER A 154 -5.99 17.34 -6.07
C SER A 154 -5.44 17.27 -7.51
N GLU A 155 -4.29 17.89 -7.79
CA GLU A 155 -3.66 17.80 -9.11
C GLU A 155 -3.03 16.43 -9.32
N VAL A 156 -2.51 15.81 -8.24
CA VAL A 156 -2.04 14.41 -8.28
C VAL A 156 -3.22 13.45 -8.45
N ALA A 157 -4.35 13.72 -7.80
CA ALA A 157 -5.58 12.95 -8.02
C ALA A 157 -6.02 13.02 -9.49
N ALA A 158 -5.99 14.21 -10.09
CA ALA A 158 -6.28 14.41 -11.51
C ALA A 158 -5.26 13.70 -12.42
N LEU A 159 -3.97 13.75 -12.08
CA LEU A 159 -2.90 13.04 -12.79
C LEU A 159 -3.14 11.52 -12.81
N LEU A 160 -3.61 10.95 -11.69
CA LEU A 160 -3.99 9.54 -11.53
C LEU A 160 -5.38 9.23 -12.09
N ARG A 161 -6.08 10.22 -12.65
CA ARG A 161 -7.44 10.12 -13.18
C ARG A 161 -8.42 9.54 -12.15
N LEU A 162 -8.36 10.05 -10.94
CA LEU A 162 -9.29 9.66 -9.88
C LEU A 162 -10.65 10.31 -10.11
N ALA A 163 -11.71 9.54 -9.85
CA ALA A 163 -13.07 10.07 -9.81
C ALA A 163 -13.30 10.88 -8.52
N ALA A 164 -14.37 11.68 -8.48
CA ALA A 164 -14.67 12.54 -7.32
C ALA A 164 -14.88 11.77 -6.00
N ASN A 165 -15.26 10.50 -6.09
CA ASN A 165 -15.45 9.62 -4.94
C ASN A 165 -14.22 8.72 -4.67
N GLU A 166 -13.10 8.99 -5.33
CA GLU A 166 -11.85 8.24 -5.16
C GLU A 166 -10.78 9.08 -4.47
N ARG A 167 -9.97 8.43 -3.67
CA ARG A 167 -8.78 9.04 -3.05
C ARG A 167 -7.64 8.03 -2.89
N VAL A 168 -6.42 8.52 -2.90
CA VAL A 168 -5.24 7.69 -2.63
C VAL A 168 -5.22 7.31 -1.15
N ILE A 169 -5.10 6.00 -0.88
CA ILE A 169 -4.80 5.45 0.45
C ILE A 169 -3.30 5.40 0.66
N GLY A 170 -2.54 5.18 -0.39
CA GLY A 170 -1.08 5.22 -0.35
C GLY A 170 -0.43 4.62 -1.58
N PHE A 171 0.88 4.80 -1.64
CA PHE A 171 1.78 4.29 -2.64
C PHE A 171 2.59 3.15 -2.01
N VAL A 172 2.41 1.93 -2.47
CA VAL A 172 3.15 0.75 -1.98
C VAL A 172 4.29 0.47 -2.95
N HIS A 173 5.51 0.77 -2.50
CA HIS A 173 6.74 0.50 -3.23
C HIS A 173 7.20 -0.92 -2.93
N ILE A 174 7.54 -1.71 -3.95
CA ILE A 174 7.92 -3.11 -3.84
C ILE A 174 9.16 -3.39 -4.69
N GLY A 175 10.12 -4.13 -4.14
CA GLY A 175 11.35 -4.52 -4.83
C GLY A 175 12.26 -5.37 -3.97
N SER A 176 13.37 -5.81 -4.52
CA SER A 176 14.40 -6.53 -3.79
C SER A 176 15.12 -5.64 -2.78
N LEU A 177 15.44 -6.18 -1.62
CA LEU A 177 16.21 -5.47 -0.59
C LEU A 177 17.65 -5.26 -1.08
N GLN A 178 18.13 -4.04 -0.97
CA GLN A 178 19.54 -3.71 -1.30
C GLN A 178 20.44 -3.71 -0.07
N ILE A 179 19.86 -3.70 1.12
CA ILE A 179 20.56 -3.74 2.40
C ILE A 179 19.71 -4.48 3.43
N ASP A 180 20.34 -4.94 4.50
CA ASP A 180 19.63 -5.41 5.69
C ASP A 180 18.93 -4.24 6.40
N VAL A 181 17.67 -4.44 6.74
CA VAL A 181 16.86 -3.44 7.42
C VAL A 181 16.70 -3.84 8.88
N PRO A 182 17.21 -3.03 9.83
CA PRO A 182 17.08 -3.33 11.25
C PRO A 182 15.61 -3.36 11.68
N ASP A 183 15.34 -4.07 12.75
CA ASP A 183 14.04 -4.02 13.39
C ASP A 183 13.80 -2.63 14.01
N ARG A 184 12.55 -2.34 14.30
CA ARG A 184 12.12 -1.14 14.99
C ARG A 184 11.47 -1.50 16.31
N ASP A 185 11.58 -0.61 17.27
CA ASP A 185 10.86 -0.75 18.52
C ASP A 185 9.36 -0.89 18.27
N ARG A 186 8.74 -1.70 19.08
CA ARG A 186 7.30 -1.91 19.10
C ARG A 186 6.76 -1.49 20.46
N PRO A 187 5.54 -0.98 20.55
CA PRO A 187 4.93 -0.71 21.83
C PRO A 187 4.86 -2.01 22.66
N ALA A 188 4.98 -1.90 23.96
CA ALA A 188 4.66 -3.01 24.84
C ALA A 188 3.16 -3.32 24.75
N LEU A 189 2.78 -4.57 24.96
CA LEU A 189 1.37 -4.97 24.87
C LEU A 189 0.50 -4.19 25.87
N GLU A 190 1.04 -3.93 27.03
CA GLU A 190 0.42 -3.22 28.15
C GLU A 190 0.08 -1.76 27.80
N ASP A 191 0.84 -1.15 26.87
CA ASP A 191 0.60 0.23 26.43
C ASP A 191 -0.59 0.35 25.47
N VAL A 192 -1.02 -0.75 24.86
CA VAL A 192 -2.03 -0.76 23.81
C VAL A 192 -3.23 -1.66 24.10
N LEU A 193 -3.16 -2.45 25.18
CA LEU A 193 -4.22 -3.37 25.61
C LEU A 193 -4.84 -2.87 26.91
N SER A 194 -6.15 -2.76 26.92
CA SER A 194 -6.92 -2.57 28.15
C SER A 194 -8.02 -3.61 28.27
N THR A 195 -8.32 -4.03 29.50
CA THR A 195 -9.45 -4.90 29.79
C THR A 195 -10.64 -4.04 30.23
N TRP A 196 -11.73 -4.13 29.48
CA TRP A 196 -12.96 -3.50 29.92
C TRP A 196 -13.49 -4.23 31.15
N ALA A 197 -13.84 -3.51 32.19
CA ALA A 197 -14.55 -4.01 33.35
C ALA A 197 -15.84 -3.19 33.53
N PRO A 198 -16.99 -3.83 33.87
CA PRO A 198 -18.26 -3.17 34.09
C PRO A 198 -18.26 -2.30 35.38
#